data_ab61bb8016126dd891af748d0488e7cc
#
_entry.id   ab61bb8016126dd891af748d0488e7cc
#
_cell.length_a   1.000
_cell.length_b   1.000
_cell.length_c   1.000
_cell.angle_alpha   90.00
_cell.angle_beta   90.00
_cell.angle_gamma   90.00
#
_symmetry.space_group_name_H-M   'P 1'
#
loop_
_entity.id
_entity.type
_entity.pdbx_description
1 polymer ?
#
loop_
_entity_poly.entity_id
_entity_poly.type
_entity_poly.pdbx_seq_one_letter_code
_entity_poly.pdbx_strand_id
1 'polypeptide(L)'
;MSQKALFDFVIPAGLLLAGVAVLLLLGTAETEKKPAIGTDYNSRLEALSEVRVERLHTLTSLGEQLQLIVDGSVAPFREVQVATEVSGEIIAKYAICEAGAYVEAGTPLMKIDTTDYDFEVERLTQVKKQEYQALKEVDQERDNTKRSIEIAKEDMALQQKEVDRQVQLGDGFTSPAERDKSIRSLLAARQQLVTLENQLSLLVERRQKIVVSEQLAETQLKKARNDLKRTEICAPISGVIVNEKVDLHSFVARGTTLVTIDDTSKAEVATSLRMDQLYWVLNQATETPASVSKDKPETTNREEANPVAGIDARGYSLPETKAIIEYELAGREGVKYYWNAKLMSYDGIGLNSATRTVPVRVVVDAPNQHVDAEGSPREVSGATALVRGMYVRVKLLITPRPEWIVIPARGLQVDNRILQFSPDPSVLAATPTDRSRKPNTPIESIPADSDQSAGFKAKAWVPGKVTLATGINPIAPLSGSASILSNNGKAGTFNKNNQRLWVCEITGGSAKLLKQNPFVVVSPFEEIGDEASPARASTDVINTTTGSGLRKEQANRVTAAAQEN
;
A
#
# COMPACT_ATOMS: atom_id res chain seq x y z
N MET A 1 -4.10 -36.55 -111.38
CA MET A 1 -3.44 -36.88 -110.11
C MET A 1 -4.46 -37.59 -109.25
N SER A 2 -4.14 -38.81 -108.86
CA SER A 2 -5.06 -39.69 -108.16
C SER A 2 -5.34 -39.15 -106.74
N GLN A 3 -6.63 -39.16 -106.32
CA GLN A 3 -7.05 -38.72 -104.98
C GLN A 3 -6.27 -39.35 -103.78
N LYS A 4 -5.67 -40.48 -103.99
CA LYS A 4 -4.80 -41.15 -103.04
C LYS A 4 -3.49 -40.42 -102.78
N ALA A 5 -2.88 -39.77 -103.74
CA ALA A 5 -1.62 -39.04 -103.56
C ALA A 5 -1.81 -37.74 -102.80
N LEU A 6 -3.02 -37.18 -102.85
CA LEU A 6 -3.36 -35.98 -102.03
C LEU A 6 -3.47 -36.29 -100.54
N PHE A 7 -4.07 -37.44 -100.21
CA PHE A 7 -4.26 -37.83 -98.77
C PHE A 7 -3.00 -38.44 -98.16
N ASP A 8 -2.23 -39.23 -98.97
CA ASP A 8 -1.09 -39.96 -98.41
C ASP A 8 0.19 -39.12 -98.30
N PHE A 9 0.32 -38.03 -99.14
CA PHE A 9 1.54 -37.23 -99.15
C PHE A 9 1.34 -35.74 -98.87
N VAL A 10 0.29 -35.12 -99.40
CA VAL A 10 0.13 -33.66 -99.30
C VAL A 10 -0.41 -33.23 -97.97
N ILE A 11 -1.34 -33.98 -97.41
CA ILE A 11 -1.90 -33.65 -96.07
C ILE A 11 -0.89 -33.90 -94.95
N PRO A 12 -0.16 -35.04 -94.89
CA PRO A 12 0.88 -35.20 -93.86
C PRO A 12 2.02 -34.21 -93.98
N ALA A 13 2.45 -33.88 -95.23
CA ALA A 13 3.49 -32.87 -95.43
C ALA A 13 3.04 -31.45 -94.98
N GLY A 14 1.76 -31.12 -95.25
CA GLY A 14 1.17 -29.85 -94.80
C GLY A 14 1.07 -29.77 -93.30
N LEU A 15 0.68 -30.86 -92.63
CA LEU A 15 0.62 -30.95 -91.16
C LEU A 15 2.03 -30.87 -90.55
N LEU A 16 3.04 -31.49 -91.17
CA LEU A 16 4.42 -31.40 -90.69
C LEU A 16 4.98 -30.00 -90.87
N LEU A 17 4.69 -29.31 -91.95
CA LEU A 17 5.07 -27.91 -92.16
C LEU A 17 4.36 -26.96 -91.23
N ALA A 18 3.08 -27.18 -90.98
CA ALA A 18 2.33 -26.43 -89.97
C ALA A 18 2.87 -26.66 -88.53
N GLY A 19 3.21 -27.92 -88.20
CA GLY A 19 3.85 -28.26 -86.93
C GLY A 19 5.22 -27.59 -86.72
N VAL A 20 6.06 -27.56 -87.77
CA VAL A 20 7.34 -26.87 -87.77
C VAL A 20 7.17 -25.35 -87.67
N ALA A 21 6.17 -24.78 -88.38
CA ALA A 21 5.85 -23.35 -88.23
C ALA A 21 5.37 -22.95 -86.82
N VAL A 22 4.56 -23.80 -86.24
CA VAL A 22 4.12 -23.60 -84.79
C VAL A 22 5.32 -23.75 -83.86
N LEU A 23 6.22 -24.69 -84.07
CA LEU A 23 7.43 -24.86 -83.26
C LEU A 23 8.41 -23.71 -83.42
N LEU A 24 8.55 -23.11 -84.63
CA LEU A 24 9.32 -21.91 -84.89
C LEU A 24 8.68 -20.67 -84.24
N LEU A 25 7.34 -20.57 -84.23
CA LEU A 25 6.60 -19.49 -83.58
C LEU A 25 6.67 -19.59 -82.09
N LEU A 26 6.62 -20.78 -81.50
CA LEU A 26 6.81 -21.03 -80.10
C LEU A 26 8.28 -20.91 -79.62
N GLY A 27 9.22 -21.22 -80.54
CA GLY A 27 10.66 -21.10 -80.25
C GLY A 27 11.21 -19.68 -80.31
N THR A 28 10.45 -18.72 -80.86
CA THR A 28 10.79 -17.27 -80.82
C THR A 28 10.12 -16.51 -79.67
N ALA A 29 9.40 -17.21 -78.77
CA ALA A 29 9.05 -16.59 -77.51
C ALA A 29 10.36 -16.31 -76.74
N GLU A 30 10.84 -15.08 -76.85
CA GLU A 30 11.87 -14.58 -75.97
C GLU A 30 11.38 -14.85 -74.52
N THR A 31 12.05 -15.79 -73.88
CA THR A 31 11.95 -15.87 -72.42
C THR A 31 12.38 -14.51 -71.90
N GLU A 32 11.40 -13.70 -71.43
CA GLU A 32 11.69 -12.51 -70.67
C GLU A 32 12.75 -12.92 -69.66
N LYS A 33 13.99 -12.48 -69.89
CA LYS A 33 15.04 -12.60 -68.85
C LYS A 33 14.53 -11.87 -67.68
N LYS A 34 14.07 -12.62 -66.61
CA LYS A 34 13.90 -12.10 -65.31
C LYS A 34 15.05 -11.13 -65.05
N PRO A 35 14.78 -9.86 -64.74
CA PRO A 35 15.86 -8.93 -64.48
C PRO A 35 16.74 -9.56 -63.39
N ALA A 36 18.01 -9.73 -63.72
CA ALA A 36 18.99 -10.20 -62.77
C ALA A 36 18.91 -9.24 -61.58
N ILE A 37 18.55 -9.75 -60.41
CA ILE A 37 18.55 -8.96 -59.18
C ILE A 37 19.90 -8.28 -59.14
N GLY A 38 19.88 -6.95 -59.29
CA GLY A 38 21.08 -6.16 -59.50
C GLY A 38 22.09 -6.44 -58.35
N THR A 39 23.33 -6.52 -58.73
CA THR A 39 24.45 -6.70 -57.81
C THR A 39 24.66 -5.48 -56.93
N ASP A 40 23.92 -4.41 -57.17
CA ASP A 40 23.98 -3.18 -56.40
C ASP A 40 23.21 -3.29 -55.05
N TYR A 41 23.81 -2.75 -54.00
CA TYR A 41 23.29 -2.73 -52.64
C TYR A 41 21.84 -2.21 -52.60
N ASN A 42 21.54 -1.15 -53.33
CA ASN A 42 20.22 -0.50 -53.32
C ASN A 42 19.13 -1.38 -53.91
N SER A 43 19.39 -2.09 -55.02
CA SER A 43 18.41 -2.97 -55.66
C SER A 43 18.10 -4.21 -54.80
N ARG A 44 19.10 -4.73 -54.06
CA ARG A 44 18.88 -5.82 -53.09
C ARG A 44 18.06 -5.33 -51.88
N LEU A 45 18.30 -4.09 -51.42
CA LEU A 45 17.56 -3.48 -50.33
C LEU A 45 16.09 -3.23 -50.74
N GLU A 46 15.83 -2.81 -51.96
CA GLU A 46 14.49 -2.60 -52.51
C GLU A 46 13.69 -3.89 -52.62
N ALA A 47 14.34 -5.00 -52.84
CA ALA A 47 13.72 -6.33 -52.93
C ALA A 47 13.22 -6.86 -51.55
N LEU A 48 13.65 -6.28 -50.43
CA LEU A 48 13.20 -6.65 -49.11
C LEU A 48 11.81 -6.07 -48.79
N SER A 49 11.00 -6.83 -48.08
CA SER A 49 9.69 -6.39 -47.60
C SER A 49 9.81 -5.16 -46.68
N GLU A 50 9.04 -4.12 -46.97
CA GLU A 50 9.02 -2.92 -46.12
C GLU A 50 8.24 -3.18 -44.85
N VAL A 51 8.84 -2.91 -43.70
CA VAL A 51 8.19 -2.96 -42.41
C VAL A 51 8.27 -1.61 -41.69
N ARG A 52 7.17 -1.23 -41.05
CA ARG A 52 7.15 -0.10 -40.16
C ARG A 52 7.50 -0.61 -38.77
N VAL A 53 8.52 -0.01 -38.16
CA VAL A 53 8.97 -0.37 -36.81
C VAL A 53 8.76 0.80 -35.86
N GLU A 54 8.46 0.49 -34.61
CA GLU A 54 8.44 1.44 -33.50
C GLU A 54 9.41 0.95 -32.42
N ARG A 55 10.03 1.90 -31.71
CA ARG A 55 10.94 1.56 -30.64
C ARG A 55 10.17 1.26 -29.38
N LEU A 56 10.52 0.17 -28.72
CA LEU A 56 10.01 -0.19 -27.40
C LEU A 56 10.65 0.69 -26.33
N HIS A 57 9.84 1.12 -25.39
CA HIS A 57 10.26 1.85 -24.19
C HIS A 57 9.93 1.02 -22.96
N THR A 58 10.77 1.07 -21.95
CA THR A 58 10.41 0.53 -20.63
C THR A 58 9.48 1.52 -19.93
N LEU A 59 8.55 1.02 -19.15
CA LEU A 59 7.62 1.87 -18.39
C LEU A 59 8.39 2.85 -17.48
N THR A 60 9.49 2.39 -16.88
CA THR A 60 10.41 3.19 -16.08
C THR A 60 11.06 4.34 -16.89
N SER A 61 11.41 4.11 -18.19
CA SER A 61 12.04 5.15 -19.02
C SER A 61 11.06 6.26 -19.41
N LEU A 62 9.78 5.99 -19.36
CA LEU A 62 8.72 6.97 -19.60
C LEU A 62 8.39 7.79 -18.36
N GLY A 63 8.87 7.38 -17.17
CA GLY A 63 8.55 8.02 -15.91
C GLY A 63 7.10 7.81 -15.45
N GLU A 64 6.41 6.83 -16.04
CA GLU A 64 5.02 6.51 -15.74
C GLU A 64 4.91 5.31 -14.81
N GLN A 65 3.79 5.26 -14.06
CA GLN A 65 3.47 4.14 -13.18
C GLN A 65 2.35 3.30 -13.78
N LEU A 66 2.36 2.00 -13.49
CA LEU A 66 1.25 1.14 -13.87
C LEU A 66 0.03 1.46 -12.98
N GLN A 67 -1.09 1.82 -13.61
CA GLN A 67 -2.34 2.10 -12.93
C GLN A 67 -3.26 0.87 -13.00
N LEU A 68 -3.53 0.26 -11.85
CA LEU A 68 -4.56 -0.77 -11.74
C LEU A 68 -5.85 -0.12 -11.25
N ILE A 69 -6.89 -0.22 -12.07
CA ILE A 69 -8.19 0.39 -11.79
C ILE A 69 -9.12 -0.70 -11.25
N VAL A 70 -9.67 -0.45 -10.06
CA VAL A 70 -10.65 -1.31 -9.41
C VAL A 70 -11.76 -0.47 -8.80
N ASP A 71 -12.95 -1.01 -8.68
CA ASP A 71 -14.06 -0.33 -8.03
C ASP A 71 -14.09 -0.71 -6.54
N GLY A 72 -14.57 0.20 -5.71
CA GLY A 72 -14.67 0.00 -4.27
C GLY A 72 -15.83 0.77 -3.65
N SER A 73 -16.12 0.46 -2.41
CA SER A 73 -17.12 1.18 -1.60
C SER A 73 -16.47 1.79 -0.37
N VAL A 74 -16.89 3.01 -0.04
CA VAL A 74 -16.38 3.73 1.14
C VAL A 74 -17.02 3.16 2.39
N ALA A 75 -16.19 2.82 3.37
CA ALA A 75 -16.56 2.39 4.70
C ALA A 75 -15.93 3.32 5.75
N PRO A 76 -16.49 3.43 6.96
CA PRO A 76 -15.84 4.17 8.03
C PRO A 76 -14.55 3.46 8.45
N PHE A 77 -13.55 4.24 8.85
CA PHE A 77 -12.29 3.68 9.37
C PHE A 77 -12.52 2.87 10.65
N ARG A 78 -13.38 3.39 11.53
CA ARG A 78 -13.86 2.73 12.75
C ARG A 78 -15.31 3.08 13.00
N GLU A 79 -16.07 2.10 13.42
CA GLU A 79 -17.43 2.26 13.93
C GLU A 79 -17.40 1.92 15.44
N VAL A 80 -17.78 2.88 16.28
CA VAL A 80 -17.81 2.71 17.72
C VAL A 80 -19.25 2.73 18.21
N GLN A 81 -19.66 1.63 18.85
CA GLN A 81 -20.94 1.54 19.52
C GLN A 81 -20.78 1.98 20.97
N VAL A 82 -21.38 3.11 21.31
CA VAL A 82 -21.39 3.64 22.66
C VAL A 82 -22.51 2.95 23.45
N ALA A 83 -22.11 2.13 24.41
CA ALA A 83 -23.02 1.42 25.29
C ALA A 83 -22.93 1.96 26.72
N THR A 84 -24.07 1.96 27.46
CA THR A 84 -24.06 2.36 28.86
C THR A 84 -23.34 1.34 29.73
N GLU A 85 -22.55 1.83 30.68
CA GLU A 85 -21.86 1.01 31.68
C GLU A 85 -22.64 0.87 33.01
N VAL A 86 -23.71 1.66 33.14
CA VAL A 86 -24.58 1.69 34.30
C VAL A 86 -26.05 1.63 33.87
N SER A 87 -26.98 1.27 34.76
CA SER A 87 -28.41 1.20 34.47
C SER A 87 -29.14 2.39 35.02
N GLY A 88 -30.23 2.78 34.38
CA GLY A 88 -31.12 3.86 34.86
C GLY A 88 -31.96 4.47 33.74
N GLU A 89 -32.75 5.47 34.08
CA GLU A 89 -33.56 6.25 33.15
C GLU A 89 -32.71 7.36 32.53
N ILE A 90 -32.91 7.61 31.23
CA ILE A 90 -32.28 8.74 30.53
C ILE A 90 -33.06 10.01 30.86
N ILE A 91 -32.48 10.89 31.68
CA ILE A 91 -33.11 12.15 32.12
C ILE A 91 -32.76 13.34 31.21
N ALA A 92 -31.68 13.23 30.44
CA ALA A 92 -31.30 14.24 29.46
C ALA A 92 -30.70 13.60 28.23
N LYS A 93 -31.12 14.11 27.05
CA LYS A 93 -30.53 13.84 25.73
C LYS A 93 -30.17 15.19 25.15
N TYR A 94 -28.89 15.41 24.87
CA TYR A 94 -28.43 16.68 24.31
C TYR A 94 -28.81 16.78 22.82
N ALA A 95 -29.13 17.98 22.35
CA ALA A 95 -29.58 18.21 20.97
C ALA A 95 -28.58 17.77 19.90
N ILE A 96 -27.29 17.72 20.24
CA ILE A 96 -26.24 17.21 19.36
C ILE A 96 -26.26 15.68 19.18
N CYS A 97 -27.02 14.96 20.03
CA CYS A 97 -27.13 13.51 19.99
C CYS A 97 -28.24 13.06 19.02
N GLU A 98 -28.15 13.49 17.77
CA GLU A 98 -29.07 13.10 16.67
C GLU A 98 -28.28 12.45 15.54
N ALA A 99 -28.94 11.55 14.80
CA ALA A 99 -28.33 10.90 13.64
C ALA A 99 -27.95 11.96 12.57
N GLY A 100 -26.73 11.90 12.06
CA GLY A 100 -26.15 12.86 11.13
C GLY A 100 -25.41 14.03 11.78
N ALA A 101 -25.47 14.20 13.11
CA ALA A 101 -24.72 15.24 13.81
C ALA A 101 -23.24 14.85 13.99
N TYR A 102 -22.35 15.81 13.83
CA TYR A 102 -20.93 15.66 14.16
C TYR A 102 -20.69 15.97 15.62
N VAL A 103 -19.94 15.12 16.29
CA VAL A 103 -19.56 15.26 17.70
C VAL A 103 -18.04 15.16 17.87
N GLU A 104 -17.51 15.92 18.82
CA GLU A 104 -16.10 15.82 19.23
C GLU A 104 -15.94 14.83 20.38
N ALA A 105 -14.78 14.22 20.49
CA ALA A 105 -14.46 13.34 21.61
C ALA A 105 -14.61 14.08 22.95
N GLY A 106 -15.32 13.48 23.91
CA GLY A 106 -15.63 14.07 25.23
C GLY A 106 -16.91 14.89 25.25
N THR A 107 -17.60 15.13 24.14
CA THR A 107 -18.89 15.82 24.12
C THR A 107 -19.95 14.98 24.84
N PRO A 108 -20.70 15.55 25.82
CA PRO A 108 -21.79 14.84 26.48
C PRO A 108 -22.94 14.60 25.49
N LEU A 109 -23.41 13.35 25.44
CA LEU A 109 -24.47 12.89 24.56
C LEU A 109 -25.80 12.70 25.31
N MET A 110 -25.73 12.00 26.44
CA MET A 110 -26.89 11.66 27.25
C MET A 110 -26.51 11.64 28.73
N LYS A 111 -27.51 11.79 29.61
CA LYS A 111 -27.35 11.67 31.06
C LYS A 111 -28.38 10.72 31.63
N ILE A 112 -27.91 9.76 32.43
CA ILE A 112 -28.73 8.83 33.21
C ILE A 112 -29.03 9.47 34.54
N ASP A 113 -30.16 9.11 35.15
CA ASP A 113 -30.53 9.57 36.51
C ASP A 113 -29.42 9.22 37.51
N THR A 114 -28.93 10.27 38.20
CA THR A 114 -27.80 10.16 39.11
C THR A 114 -28.23 9.92 40.56
N THR A 115 -29.53 10.02 40.89
CA THR A 115 -30.06 10.08 42.25
C THR A 115 -29.57 8.93 43.13
N ASP A 116 -29.72 7.69 42.65
CA ASP A 116 -29.29 6.51 43.40
C ASP A 116 -27.76 6.42 43.54
N TYR A 117 -27.04 6.85 42.52
CA TYR A 117 -25.57 6.87 42.51
C TYR A 117 -25.02 7.94 43.45
N ASP A 118 -25.66 9.12 43.53
CA ASP A 118 -25.30 10.17 44.47
C ASP A 118 -25.51 9.71 45.94
N PHE A 119 -26.64 9.07 46.24
CA PHE A 119 -26.89 8.48 47.56
C PHE A 119 -25.86 7.41 47.92
N GLU A 120 -25.45 6.58 47.00
CA GLU A 120 -24.44 5.54 47.27
C GLU A 120 -23.06 6.15 47.52
N VAL A 121 -22.66 7.20 46.79
CA VAL A 121 -21.43 7.98 47.06
C VAL A 121 -21.48 8.62 48.43
N GLU A 122 -22.61 9.23 48.81
CA GLU A 122 -22.78 9.84 50.11
C GLU A 122 -22.69 8.80 51.25
N ARG A 123 -23.41 7.68 51.11
CA ARG A 123 -23.39 6.58 52.09
C ARG A 123 -21.95 6.08 52.33
N LEU A 124 -21.19 5.79 51.26
CA LEU A 124 -19.82 5.29 51.34
C LEU A 124 -18.84 6.36 51.86
N THR A 125 -19.13 7.63 51.62
CA THR A 125 -18.36 8.74 52.20
C THR A 125 -18.50 8.76 53.73
N GLN A 126 -19.72 8.52 54.25
CA GLN A 126 -19.93 8.43 55.70
C GLN A 126 -19.27 7.19 56.30
N VAL A 127 -19.32 6.04 55.62
CA VAL A 127 -18.62 4.81 56.04
C VAL A 127 -17.10 5.06 56.12
N LYS A 128 -16.48 5.65 55.10
CA LYS A 128 -15.05 6.00 55.17
C LYS A 128 -14.73 6.93 56.33
N LYS A 129 -15.58 7.93 56.59
CA LYS A 129 -15.42 8.86 57.70
C LYS A 129 -15.49 8.15 59.06
N GLN A 130 -16.40 7.18 59.20
CA GLN A 130 -16.53 6.35 60.40
C GLN A 130 -15.24 5.54 60.67
N GLU A 131 -14.73 4.82 59.66
CA GLU A 131 -13.48 4.05 59.79
C GLU A 131 -12.28 4.94 60.10
N TYR A 132 -12.20 6.13 59.51
CA TYR A 132 -11.17 7.11 59.82
C TYR A 132 -11.25 7.60 61.27
N GLN A 133 -12.46 7.83 61.85
CA GLN A 133 -12.61 8.18 63.28
C GLN A 133 -12.19 7.04 64.19
N ALA A 134 -12.57 5.80 63.89
CA ALA A 134 -12.15 4.61 64.61
C ALA A 134 -10.61 4.45 64.63
N LEU A 135 -9.96 4.74 63.50
CA LEU A 135 -8.49 4.74 63.40
C LEU A 135 -7.88 5.79 64.35
N LYS A 136 -8.44 6.99 64.33
CA LYS A 136 -7.98 8.09 65.23
C LYS A 136 -8.14 7.77 66.72
N GLU A 137 -9.23 7.12 67.12
CA GLU A 137 -9.47 6.66 68.48
C GLU A 137 -8.40 5.66 68.94
N VAL A 138 -8.11 4.64 68.10
CA VAL A 138 -7.07 3.64 68.36
C VAL A 138 -5.67 4.26 68.39
N ASP A 139 -5.37 5.21 67.53
CA ASP A 139 -4.10 5.95 67.59
C ASP A 139 -3.93 6.74 68.90
N GLN A 140 -4.99 7.37 69.39
CA GLN A 140 -4.97 8.07 70.63
C GLN A 140 -4.79 7.11 71.86
N GLU A 141 -5.50 5.97 71.86
CA GLU A 141 -5.35 4.92 72.84
C GLU A 141 -3.93 4.34 72.85
N ARG A 142 -3.37 4.05 71.68
CA ARG A 142 -1.99 3.62 71.54
C ARG A 142 -0.97 4.60 72.10
N ASP A 143 -1.14 5.90 71.84
CA ASP A 143 -0.23 6.94 72.32
C ASP A 143 -0.36 7.18 73.86
N ASN A 144 -1.55 6.98 74.37
CA ASN A 144 -1.75 6.97 75.87
C ASN A 144 -1.05 5.76 76.51
N THR A 145 -1.20 4.56 75.89
CA THR A 145 -0.55 3.35 76.39
C THR A 145 0.98 3.46 76.31
N LYS A 146 1.53 4.07 75.27
CA LYS A 146 2.98 4.34 75.16
C LYS A 146 3.47 5.23 76.31
N ARG A 147 2.75 6.30 76.65
CA ARG A 147 3.11 7.15 77.79
C ARG A 147 3.07 6.38 79.09
N SER A 148 2.07 5.50 79.28
CA SER A 148 1.99 4.63 80.47
C SER A 148 3.16 3.65 80.56
N ILE A 149 3.64 3.12 79.42
CA ILE A 149 4.82 2.28 79.35
C ILE A 149 6.10 3.03 79.73
N GLU A 150 6.25 4.31 79.32
CA GLU A 150 7.40 5.13 79.73
C GLU A 150 7.43 5.30 81.24
N ILE A 151 6.28 5.64 81.88
CA ILE A 151 6.14 5.76 83.37
C ILE A 151 6.47 4.41 84.03
N ALA A 152 5.95 3.29 83.55
CA ALA A 152 6.22 1.96 84.08
C ALA A 152 7.71 1.55 83.94
N LYS A 153 8.39 1.95 82.89
CA LYS A 153 9.85 1.75 82.72
C LYS A 153 10.65 2.54 83.73
N GLU A 154 10.25 3.80 84.01
CA GLU A 154 10.89 4.62 85.00
C GLU A 154 10.72 4.02 86.39
N ASP A 155 9.48 3.58 86.75
CA ASP A 155 9.23 2.89 88.02
C ASP A 155 10.06 1.61 88.16
N MET A 156 10.06 0.74 87.14
CA MET A 156 10.89 -0.45 87.15
C MET A 156 12.38 -0.13 87.35
N ALA A 157 12.90 0.93 86.70
CA ALA A 157 14.28 1.38 86.87
C ALA A 157 14.58 1.89 88.24
N LEU A 158 13.61 2.55 88.92
CA LEU A 158 13.73 2.96 90.34
C LEU A 158 13.75 1.75 91.27
N GLN A 159 12.87 0.77 91.04
CA GLN A 159 12.85 -0.46 91.83
C GLN A 159 14.13 -1.29 91.66
N GLN A 160 14.65 -1.32 90.47
CA GLN A 160 15.93 -1.99 90.21
C GLN A 160 17.09 -1.35 90.96
N LYS A 161 17.19 0.00 90.92
CA LYS A 161 18.20 0.74 91.71
C LYS A 161 18.09 0.46 93.19
N GLU A 162 16.86 0.32 93.75
CA GLU A 162 16.66 0.00 95.17
C GLU A 162 17.15 -1.42 95.49
N VAL A 163 16.87 -2.42 94.63
CA VAL A 163 17.41 -3.77 94.76
C VAL A 163 18.95 -3.76 94.69
N ASP A 164 19.54 -3.04 93.71
CA ASP A 164 20.99 -2.93 93.56
C ASP A 164 21.66 -2.29 94.83
N ARG A 165 21.03 -1.24 95.37
CA ARG A 165 21.47 -0.59 96.61
C ARG A 165 21.46 -1.53 97.81
N GLN A 166 20.41 -2.35 97.93
CA GLN A 166 20.30 -3.29 99.06
C GLN A 166 21.30 -4.47 98.89
N VAL A 167 21.60 -4.89 97.71
CA VAL A 167 22.66 -5.90 97.40
C VAL A 167 24.04 -5.33 97.76
N GLN A 168 24.33 -4.06 97.43
CA GLN A 168 25.60 -3.39 97.75
C GLN A 168 25.86 -3.22 99.23
N LEU A 169 24.81 -3.00 100.01
CA LEU A 169 24.93 -2.84 101.53
C LEU A 169 25.32 -4.12 102.26
N GLY A 170 25.11 -5.29 101.63
CA GLY A 170 25.55 -6.59 102.11
C GLY A 170 24.74 -7.11 103.35
N ASP A 171 24.96 -8.38 103.69
CA ASP A 171 24.17 -9.14 104.71
C ASP A 171 24.30 -8.62 106.18
N GLY A 172 25.19 -7.64 106.41
CA GLY A 172 25.36 -7.06 107.75
C GLY A 172 24.48 -5.85 108.05
N PHE A 173 23.85 -5.21 106.99
CA PHE A 173 23.09 -3.96 107.18
C PHE A 173 21.65 -4.04 106.62
N THR A 174 21.23 -5.11 105.95
CA THR A 174 19.84 -5.31 105.49
C THR A 174 19.34 -6.69 105.87
N SER A 175 18.03 -6.72 106.36
CA SER A 175 17.41 -8.02 106.64
C SER A 175 17.05 -8.80 105.37
N PRO A 176 17.11 -10.15 105.36
CA PRO A 176 16.66 -10.95 104.22
C PRO A 176 15.23 -10.65 103.80
N ALA A 177 14.35 -10.30 104.73
CA ALA A 177 12.96 -9.94 104.51
C ALA A 177 12.80 -8.64 103.67
N GLU A 178 13.69 -7.63 103.91
CA GLU A 178 13.69 -6.36 103.16
C GLU A 178 14.17 -6.55 101.72
N ARG A 179 15.18 -7.37 101.52
CA ARG A 179 15.65 -7.72 100.22
C ARG A 179 14.58 -8.48 99.36
N ASP A 180 13.93 -9.47 99.99
CA ASP A 180 12.83 -10.20 99.38
C ASP A 180 11.64 -9.29 99.04
N LYS A 181 11.39 -8.25 99.88
CA LYS A 181 10.36 -7.23 99.62
C LYS A 181 10.73 -6.40 98.35
N SER A 182 11.97 -5.92 98.25
CA SER A 182 12.42 -5.14 97.12
C SER A 182 12.39 -5.94 95.82
N ILE A 183 12.81 -7.23 95.85
CA ILE A 183 12.70 -8.12 94.70
C ILE A 183 11.25 -8.33 94.29
N ARG A 184 10.33 -8.51 95.21
CA ARG A 184 8.87 -8.61 94.92
C ARG A 184 8.32 -7.33 94.30
N SER A 185 8.75 -6.15 94.77
CA SER A 185 8.36 -4.85 94.23
C SER A 185 8.87 -4.72 92.75
N LEU A 186 10.11 -5.10 92.51
CA LEU A 186 10.68 -5.13 91.12
C LEU A 186 9.90 -6.07 90.19
N LEU A 187 9.59 -7.29 90.71
CA LEU A 187 8.79 -8.25 89.90
C LEU A 187 7.39 -7.71 89.60
N ALA A 188 6.74 -7.03 90.57
CA ALA A 188 5.43 -6.40 90.33
C ALA A 188 5.51 -5.28 89.29
N ALA A 189 6.53 -4.40 89.37
CA ALA A 189 6.76 -3.35 88.36
C ALA A 189 7.03 -3.94 86.95
N ARG A 190 7.83 -5.01 86.88
CA ARG A 190 8.08 -5.71 85.67
C ARG A 190 6.82 -6.35 85.09
N GLN A 191 6.00 -6.97 85.90
CA GLN A 191 4.74 -7.56 85.44
C GLN A 191 3.78 -6.48 84.92
N GLN A 192 3.72 -5.31 85.59
CA GLN A 192 2.93 -4.18 85.07
C GLN A 192 3.42 -3.69 83.73
N LEU A 193 4.75 -3.57 83.51
CA LEU A 193 5.35 -3.21 82.19
C LEU A 193 4.97 -4.20 81.14
N VAL A 194 5.14 -5.51 81.34
CA VAL A 194 4.79 -6.57 80.36
C VAL A 194 3.29 -6.51 80.03
N THR A 195 2.43 -6.24 80.98
CA THR A 195 0.98 -6.10 80.71
C THR A 195 0.68 -4.94 79.75
N LEU A 196 1.32 -3.77 80.00
CA LEU A 196 1.16 -2.61 79.12
C LEU A 196 1.77 -2.83 77.70
N GLU A 197 2.91 -3.51 77.62
CA GLU A 197 3.53 -3.88 76.34
C GLU A 197 2.64 -4.84 75.54
N ASN A 198 2.03 -5.84 76.17
CA ASN A 198 1.05 -6.72 75.52
C ASN A 198 -0.19 -5.93 75.08
N GLN A 199 -0.68 -4.97 75.91
CA GLN A 199 -1.79 -4.10 75.52
C GLN A 199 -1.43 -3.25 74.31
N LEU A 200 -0.19 -2.70 74.20
CA LEU A 200 0.29 -1.96 73.08
C LEU A 200 0.32 -2.84 71.80
N SER A 201 0.82 -4.09 71.91
CA SER A 201 0.81 -5.03 70.82
C SER A 201 -0.58 -5.29 70.24
N LEU A 202 -1.55 -5.52 71.11
CA LEU A 202 -2.97 -5.69 70.70
C LEU A 202 -3.53 -4.45 70.01
N LEU A 203 -3.16 -3.23 70.46
CA LEU A 203 -3.57 -2.00 69.81
C LEU A 203 -2.94 -1.81 68.46
N VAL A 204 -1.70 -2.23 68.30
CA VAL A 204 -1.02 -2.23 66.94
C VAL A 204 -1.75 -3.15 65.96
N GLU A 205 -2.10 -4.37 66.37
CA GLU A 205 -2.86 -5.31 65.55
C GLU A 205 -4.27 -4.78 65.24
N ARG A 206 -4.95 -4.21 66.25
CA ARG A 206 -6.28 -3.59 66.06
C ARG A 206 -6.20 -2.42 65.09
N ARG A 207 -5.16 -1.57 65.20
CA ARG A 207 -4.90 -0.47 64.28
C ARG A 207 -4.74 -0.96 62.85
N GLN A 208 -3.91 -2.00 62.65
CA GLN A 208 -3.67 -2.58 61.33
C GLN A 208 -4.98 -3.08 60.69
N LYS A 209 -5.84 -3.73 61.47
CA LYS A 209 -7.15 -4.17 60.99
C LYS A 209 -8.03 -3.00 60.53
N ILE A 210 -8.05 -1.89 61.30
CA ILE A 210 -8.85 -0.70 60.94
C ILE A 210 -8.28 0.00 59.71
N VAL A 211 -6.95 0.06 59.55
CA VAL A 211 -6.32 0.60 58.31
C VAL A 211 -6.78 -0.18 57.09
N VAL A 212 -6.83 -1.51 57.17
CA VAL A 212 -7.32 -2.34 56.04
C VAL A 212 -8.82 -2.09 55.79
N SER A 213 -9.63 -1.89 56.85
CA SER A 213 -11.05 -1.55 56.72
C SER A 213 -11.25 -0.18 56.06
N GLU A 214 -10.47 0.82 56.44
CA GLU A 214 -10.49 2.16 55.81
C GLU A 214 -10.13 2.09 54.31
N GLN A 215 -9.08 1.34 53.97
CA GLN A 215 -8.67 1.13 52.55
C GLN A 215 -9.77 0.45 51.75
N LEU A 216 -10.46 -0.52 52.33
CA LEU A 216 -11.62 -1.17 51.70
C LEU A 216 -12.76 -0.15 51.46
N ALA A 217 -13.10 0.66 52.48
CA ALA A 217 -14.11 1.70 52.34
C ALA A 217 -13.74 2.74 51.29
N GLU A 218 -12.47 3.13 51.21
CA GLU A 218 -11.96 4.02 50.17
C GLU A 218 -12.10 3.42 48.77
N THR A 219 -11.77 2.14 48.61
CA THR A 219 -11.90 1.45 47.31
C THR A 219 -13.37 1.36 46.89
N GLN A 220 -14.27 1.07 47.80
CA GLN A 220 -15.72 1.07 47.56
C GLN A 220 -16.24 2.45 47.15
N LEU A 221 -15.82 3.49 47.85
CA LEU A 221 -16.16 4.88 47.53
C LEU A 221 -15.64 5.28 46.11
N LYS A 222 -14.42 4.89 45.77
CA LYS A 222 -13.85 5.13 44.45
C LYS A 222 -14.67 4.45 43.36
N LYS A 223 -15.11 3.20 43.60
CA LYS A 223 -16.00 2.49 42.66
C LYS A 223 -17.32 3.24 42.46
N ALA A 224 -17.99 3.62 43.53
CA ALA A 224 -19.26 4.36 43.47
C ALA A 224 -19.13 5.69 42.73
N ARG A 225 -18.03 6.42 42.92
CA ARG A 225 -17.73 7.66 42.19
C ARG A 225 -17.51 7.41 40.70
N ASN A 226 -16.87 6.30 40.33
CA ASN A 226 -16.72 5.92 38.93
C ASN A 226 -18.08 5.56 38.31
N ASP A 227 -18.93 4.85 39.03
CA ASP A 227 -20.27 4.49 38.55
C ASP A 227 -21.14 5.76 38.38
N LEU A 228 -21.05 6.74 39.30
CA LEU A 228 -21.67 8.05 39.14
C LEU A 228 -21.13 8.80 37.94
N LYS A 229 -19.81 8.81 37.68
CA LYS A 229 -19.24 9.43 36.49
C LYS A 229 -19.74 8.80 35.21
N ARG A 230 -20.01 7.49 35.20
CA ARG A 230 -20.54 6.73 34.06
C ARG A 230 -21.99 7.02 33.75
N THR A 231 -22.71 7.75 34.58
CA THR A 231 -24.07 8.22 34.28
C THR A 231 -24.07 9.33 33.24
N GLU A 232 -22.96 10.06 33.09
CA GLU A 232 -22.76 11.02 32.03
C GLU A 232 -22.06 10.33 30.84
N ILE A 233 -22.81 10.15 29.76
CA ILE A 233 -22.36 9.44 28.58
C ILE A 233 -21.81 10.43 27.58
N CYS A 234 -20.49 10.32 27.32
CA CYS A 234 -19.77 11.18 26.39
C CYS A 234 -19.32 10.40 25.16
N ALA A 235 -19.12 11.12 24.05
CA ALA A 235 -18.55 10.56 22.83
C ALA A 235 -17.10 10.11 23.07
N PRO A 236 -16.75 8.84 22.83
CA PRO A 236 -15.38 8.34 23.02
C PRO A 236 -14.42 8.76 21.92
N ILE A 237 -14.94 9.09 20.74
CA ILE A 237 -14.20 9.53 19.55
C ILE A 237 -14.92 10.70 18.91
N SER A 238 -14.17 11.48 18.10
CA SER A 238 -14.77 12.48 17.22
C SER A 238 -15.29 11.80 15.96
N GLY A 239 -16.50 12.19 15.52
CA GLY A 239 -17.12 11.57 14.36
C GLY A 239 -18.57 11.95 14.16
N VAL A 240 -19.26 11.24 13.29
CA VAL A 240 -20.69 11.47 12.99
C VAL A 240 -21.53 10.37 13.63
N ILE A 241 -22.60 10.77 14.29
CA ILE A 241 -23.59 9.83 14.83
C ILE A 241 -24.37 9.22 13.66
N VAL A 242 -24.25 7.89 13.52
CA VAL A 242 -24.94 7.16 12.43
C VAL A 242 -26.35 6.76 12.85
N ASN A 243 -26.47 6.32 14.11
CA ASN A 243 -27.73 5.79 14.62
C ASN A 243 -27.83 6.05 16.13
N GLU A 244 -29.00 6.41 16.59
CA GLU A 244 -29.41 6.47 17.97
C GLU A 244 -30.48 5.40 18.24
N LYS A 245 -30.38 4.70 19.34
CA LYS A 245 -31.26 3.56 19.66
C LYS A 245 -32.17 3.79 20.84
N VAL A 246 -32.01 4.92 21.51
CA VAL A 246 -32.73 5.21 22.76
C VAL A 246 -33.19 6.68 22.78
N ASP A 247 -34.33 6.91 23.43
CA ASP A 247 -34.95 8.22 23.58
C ASP A 247 -34.95 8.69 25.04
N LEU A 248 -35.28 9.97 25.22
CA LEU A 248 -35.52 10.57 26.55
C LEU A 248 -36.56 9.74 27.32
N HIS A 249 -36.37 9.58 28.62
CA HIS A 249 -37.21 8.79 29.52
C HIS A 249 -37.20 7.27 29.29
N SER A 250 -36.32 6.78 28.41
CA SER A 250 -36.10 5.34 28.26
C SER A 250 -35.26 4.79 29.40
N PHE A 251 -35.68 3.65 29.97
CA PHE A 251 -34.87 2.92 30.93
C PHE A 251 -33.85 2.03 30.17
N VAL A 252 -32.55 2.17 30.52
CA VAL A 252 -31.47 1.41 29.92
C VAL A 252 -30.79 0.51 30.93
N ALA A 253 -30.49 -0.69 30.51
CA ALA A 253 -29.71 -1.65 31.29
C ALA A 253 -28.22 -1.55 30.92
N ARG A 254 -27.37 -1.97 31.82
CA ARG A 254 -25.92 -2.04 31.56
C ARG A 254 -25.64 -2.86 30.29
N GLY A 255 -24.84 -2.32 29.36
CA GLY A 255 -24.48 -2.92 28.10
C GLY A 255 -25.44 -2.57 26.94
N THR A 256 -26.51 -1.80 27.18
CA THR A 256 -27.38 -1.32 26.11
C THR A 256 -26.63 -0.33 25.22
N THR A 257 -26.57 -0.58 23.91
CA THR A 257 -26.03 0.36 22.92
C THR A 257 -26.97 1.56 22.78
N LEU A 258 -26.44 2.76 22.99
CA LEU A 258 -27.18 4.01 22.93
C LEU A 258 -27.06 4.66 21.57
N VAL A 259 -25.83 4.84 21.10
CA VAL A 259 -25.51 5.47 19.81
C VAL A 259 -24.38 4.72 19.12
N THR A 260 -24.34 4.86 17.80
CA THR A 260 -23.22 4.40 16.96
C THR A 260 -22.56 5.61 16.33
N ILE A 261 -21.24 5.74 16.46
CA ILE A 261 -20.44 6.86 15.95
C ILE A 261 -19.43 6.31 14.94
N ASP A 262 -19.43 6.89 13.72
CA ASP A 262 -18.42 6.63 12.70
C ASP A 262 -17.28 7.63 12.83
N ASP A 263 -16.05 7.12 12.91
CA ASP A 263 -14.83 7.94 12.91
C ASP A 263 -14.65 8.59 11.52
N THR A 264 -14.66 9.91 11.48
CA THR A 264 -14.51 10.68 10.24
C THR A 264 -13.09 11.22 10.03
N SER A 265 -12.15 10.90 10.92
CA SER A 265 -10.74 11.32 10.77
C SER A 265 -10.08 10.69 9.55
N LYS A 266 -10.50 9.47 9.20
CA LYS A 266 -10.07 8.70 8.04
C LYS A 266 -11.26 8.01 7.39
N ALA A 267 -11.07 7.62 6.14
CA ALA A 267 -12.02 6.74 5.46
C ALA A 267 -11.30 5.50 4.92
N GLU A 268 -11.98 4.38 4.92
CA GLU A 268 -11.53 3.18 4.24
C GLU A 268 -12.32 2.98 2.96
N VAL A 269 -11.64 2.45 1.95
CA VAL A 269 -12.29 1.97 0.73
C VAL A 269 -12.08 0.47 0.67
N ALA A 270 -13.16 -0.27 0.83
CA ALA A 270 -13.17 -1.72 0.65
C ALA A 270 -13.22 -2.02 -0.85
N THR A 271 -12.23 -2.75 -1.34
CA THR A 271 -12.13 -3.16 -2.73
C THR A 271 -11.61 -4.58 -2.84
N SER A 272 -11.66 -5.15 -4.03
CA SER A 272 -11.21 -6.52 -4.27
C SER A 272 -10.29 -6.59 -5.48
N LEU A 273 -9.14 -7.24 -5.30
CA LEU A 273 -8.16 -7.46 -6.36
C LEU A 273 -8.30 -8.87 -6.92
N ARG A 274 -8.27 -9.00 -8.25
CA ARG A 274 -8.10 -10.31 -8.88
C ARG A 274 -6.69 -10.83 -8.61
N MET A 275 -6.48 -12.13 -8.73
CA MET A 275 -5.18 -12.76 -8.45
C MET A 275 -4.05 -12.23 -9.32
N ASP A 276 -4.33 -11.91 -10.59
CA ASP A 276 -3.36 -11.27 -11.50
C ASP A 276 -2.99 -9.85 -11.04
N GLN A 277 -3.96 -9.05 -10.62
CA GLN A 277 -3.74 -7.71 -10.08
C GLN A 277 -2.94 -7.75 -8.76
N LEU A 278 -3.29 -8.69 -7.88
CA LEU A 278 -2.54 -8.89 -6.64
C LEU A 278 -1.09 -9.30 -6.91
N TYR A 279 -0.85 -10.16 -7.92
CA TYR A 279 0.50 -10.53 -8.33
C TYR A 279 1.34 -9.29 -8.70
N TRP A 280 0.77 -8.33 -9.43
CA TRP A 280 1.46 -7.09 -9.78
C TRP A 280 1.73 -6.20 -8.58
N VAL A 281 0.80 -6.10 -7.63
CA VAL A 281 1.00 -5.37 -6.37
C VAL A 281 2.13 -5.97 -5.55
N LEU A 282 2.14 -7.30 -5.36
CA LEU A 282 3.15 -8.00 -4.56
C LEU A 282 4.54 -7.97 -5.21
N ASN A 283 4.58 -7.93 -6.52
CA ASN A 283 5.83 -7.98 -7.29
C ASN A 283 6.26 -6.62 -7.86
N GLN A 284 5.81 -5.49 -7.32
CA GLN A 284 6.28 -4.17 -7.72
C GLN A 284 7.75 -3.94 -7.33
N ALA A 285 8.42 -2.99 -7.98
CA ALA A 285 9.77 -2.60 -7.58
C ALA A 285 9.71 -1.91 -6.21
N THR A 286 10.56 -2.35 -5.28
CA THR A 286 10.68 -1.69 -3.97
C THR A 286 11.45 -0.38 -4.17
N GLU A 287 10.84 0.75 -3.81
CA GLU A 287 11.59 2.00 -3.66
C GLU A 287 12.53 1.82 -2.46
N THR A 288 13.77 1.42 -2.70
CA THR A 288 14.80 1.48 -1.66
C THR A 288 15.06 2.96 -1.42
N PRO A 289 14.85 3.51 -0.21
CA PRO A 289 15.23 4.88 0.05
C PRO A 289 16.73 5.02 -0.21
N ALA A 290 17.07 5.78 -1.25
CA ALA A 290 18.44 6.12 -1.57
C ALA A 290 18.94 7.08 -0.49
N SER A 291 19.48 6.57 0.61
CA SER A 291 20.49 7.17 1.48
C SER A 291 20.62 6.40 2.80
N VAL A 292 21.22 5.23 2.75
CA VAL A 292 22.06 4.82 3.89
C VAL A 292 23.49 4.94 3.41
N SER A 293 24.09 6.05 3.75
CA SER A 293 25.51 6.33 3.68
C SER A 293 26.28 5.11 4.23
N LYS A 294 27.03 4.44 3.35
CA LYS A 294 28.05 3.48 3.73
C LYS A 294 29.20 4.27 4.37
N ASP A 295 29.11 4.48 5.67
CA ASP A 295 30.28 4.76 6.52
C ASP A 295 29.82 4.80 7.97
N LYS A 296 29.84 3.61 8.61
CA LYS A 296 30.14 3.51 10.05
C LYS A 296 30.54 2.06 10.40
N PRO A 297 31.62 1.88 11.14
CA PRO A 297 32.14 0.57 11.47
C PRO A 297 31.26 -0.13 12.52
N GLU A 298 31.21 -1.45 12.41
CA GLU A 298 30.62 -2.35 13.39
C GLU A 298 31.17 -2.08 14.79
N THR A 299 30.29 -1.70 15.70
CA THR A 299 30.52 -1.92 17.12
C THR A 299 29.21 -2.43 17.74
N THR A 300 29.34 -3.63 18.22
CA THR A 300 28.45 -4.39 19.07
C THR A 300 27.76 -3.53 20.12
N ASN A 301 26.42 -3.45 20.08
CA ASN A 301 25.57 -3.53 21.28
C ASN A 301 24.13 -3.77 20.84
N ARG A 302 23.69 -4.97 21.16
CA ARG A 302 22.35 -5.50 20.93
C ARG A 302 21.53 -5.11 22.15
N GLU A 303 20.90 -3.92 22.07
CA GLU A 303 19.85 -3.53 23.00
C GLU A 303 18.70 -2.90 22.20
N GLU A 304 17.59 -3.59 22.24
CA GLU A 304 16.21 -3.16 22.09
C GLU A 304 15.93 -2.09 21.01
N ALA A 305 16.07 -2.49 19.74
CA ALA A 305 15.36 -1.80 18.66
C ALA A 305 13.89 -2.24 18.68
N ASN A 306 13.03 -1.31 19.05
CA ASN A 306 11.58 -1.39 18.86
C ASN A 306 11.27 -1.85 17.43
N PRO A 307 10.60 -3.00 17.19
CA PRO A 307 10.23 -3.41 15.85
C PRO A 307 8.95 -2.68 15.43
N VAL A 308 9.06 -1.41 15.07
CA VAL A 308 8.00 -0.67 14.40
C VAL A 308 8.39 -0.54 12.93
N ALA A 309 8.35 -1.62 12.26
CA ALA A 309 8.13 -1.88 10.83
C ALA A 309 8.22 -3.40 10.69
N GLY A 310 7.34 -4.09 11.38
CA GLY A 310 7.22 -5.54 11.28
C GLY A 310 6.85 -5.88 9.85
N ILE A 311 7.83 -6.29 9.06
CA ILE A 311 7.58 -7.31 8.05
C ILE A 311 6.88 -8.41 8.85
N ASP A 312 5.58 -8.55 8.65
CA ASP A 312 4.86 -9.65 9.29
C ASP A 312 5.57 -10.93 8.85
N ALA A 313 6.26 -11.57 9.81
CA ALA A 313 7.03 -12.79 9.57
C ALA A 313 6.17 -13.93 8.99
N ARG A 314 4.86 -13.72 8.87
CA ARG A 314 3.87 -14.65 8.30
C ARG A 314 3.56 -14.40 6.82
N GLY A 315 4.13 -13.36 6.20
CA GLY A 315 3.95 -13.09 4.76
C GLY A 315 2.59 -12.52 4.36
N TYR A 316 1.81 -11.98 5.31
CA TYR A 316 0.50 -11.36 5.04
C TYR A 316 0.57 -9.83 4.89
N SER A 317 1.75 -9.24 4.81
CA SER A 317 1.90 -7.81 4.56
C SER A 317 1.81 -7.48 3.07
N LEU A 318 1.08 -6.43 2.74
CA LEU A 318 1.10 -5.84 1.40
C LEU A 318 2.21 -4.78 1.31
N PRO A 319 2.89 -4.64 0.17
CA PRO A 319 3.85 -3.57 -0.02
C PRO A 319 3.13 -2.22 -0.02
N GLU A 320 3.79 -1.19 0.52
CA GLU A 320 3.24 0.16 0.52
C GLU A 320 2.98 0.61 -0.93
N THR A 321 1.71 0.77 -1.27
CA THR A 321 1.26 1.10 -2.62
C THR A 321 0.39 2.35 -2.55
N LYS A 322 0.80 3.39 -3.25
CA LYS A 322 0.01 4.63 -3.38
C LYS A 322 -1.25 4.35 -4.19
N ALA A 323 -2.33 5.01 -3.81
CA ALA A 323 -3.60 4.92 -4.51
C ALA A 323 -4.22 6.30 -4.69
N ILE A 324 -5.07 6.42 -5.70
CA ILE A 324 -5.90 7.60 -5.93
C ILE A 324 -7.34 7.13 -5.98
N ILE A 325 -8.17 7.70 -5.15
CA ILE A 325 -9.61 7.49 -5.18
C ILE A 325 -10.23 8.51 -6.13
N GLU A 326 -11.00 8.06 -7.10
CA GLU A 326 -11.75 8.89 -8.03
C GLU A 326 -13.25 8.69 -7.77
N TYR A 327 -13.95 9.77 -7.52
CA TYR A 327 -15.40 9.80 -7.45
C TYR A 327 -15.96 10.69 -8.56
N GLU A 328 -16.85 10.15 -9.37
CA GLU A 328 -17.57 10.89 -10.41
C GLU A 328 -18.98 11.19 -9.93
N LEU A 329 -19.34 12.47 -9.92
CA LEU A 329 -20.64 12.88 -9.41
C LEU A 329 -21.75 12.44 -10.37
N ALA A 330 -22.65 11.60 -9.88
CA ALA A 330 -23.78 11.13 -10.67
C ALA A 330 -24.64 12.30 -11.18
N GLY A 331 -24.96 12.30 -12.48
CA GLY A 331 -25.79 13.33 -13.13
C GLY A 331 -25.04 14.58 -13.58
N ARG A 332 -23.73 14.68 -13.38
CA ARG A 332 -22.87 15.75 -13.93
C ARG A 332 -21.64 15.14 -14.58
N GLU A 333 -21.70 14.89 -15.86
CA GLU A 333 -20.55 14.38 -16.63
C GLU A 333 -19.35 15.34 -16.51
N GLY A 334 -18.19 14.79 -16.20
CA GLY A 334 -16.92 15.52 -16.13
C GLY A 334 -16.57 16.11 -14.76
N VAL A 335 -17.46 16.08 -13.75
CA VAL A 335 -17.13 16.53 -12.40
C VAL A 335 -16.56 15.34 -11.62
N LYS A 336 -15.25 15.36 -11.42
CA LYS A 336 -14.51 14.31 -10.71
C LYS A 336 -13.78 14.87 -9.52
N TYR A 337 -13.82 14.14 -8.43
CA TYR A 337 -13.10 14.43 -7.19
C TYR A 337 -12.05 13.36 -6.97
N TYR A 338 -10.88 13.75 -6.46
CA TYR A 338 -9.75 12.86 -6.24
C TYR A 338 -9.26 12.96 -4.80
N TRP A 339 -8.90 11.84 -4.20
CA TRP A 339 -8.26 11.77 -2.88
C TRP A 339 -7.01 10.91 -2.96
N ASN A 340 -5.98 11.36 -2.25
CA ASN A 340 -4.79 10.54 -2.05
C ASN A 340 -5.07 9.46 -1.02
N ALA A 341 -4.65 8.26 -1.33
CA ALA A 341 -4.88 7.07 -0.51
C ALA A 341 -3.69 6.13 -0.55
N LYS A 342 -3.71 5.12 0.32
CA LYS A 342 -2.69 4.08 0.39
C LYS A 342 -3.36 2.73 0.57
N LEU A 343 -2.84 1.73 -0.14
CA LEU A 343 -3.20 0.33 0.12
C LEU A 343 -2.63 -0.08 1.46
N MET A 344 -3.48 -0.48 2.40
CA MET A 344 -3.05 -0.75 3.77
C MET A 344 -2.89 -2.23 4.07
N SER A 345 -3.93 -3.02 3.84
CA SER A 345 -3.95 -4.41 4.26
C SER A 345 -4.99 -5.22 3.49
N TYR A 346 -4.93 -6.53 3.69
CA TYR A 346 -6.05 -7.41 3.35
C TYR A 346 -7.26 -7.10 4.25
N ASP A 347 -8.45 -7.23 3.68
CA ASP A 347 -9.72 -7.22 4.43
C ASP A 347 -10.12 -8.64 4.80
N GLY A 348 -9.54 -9.13 5.91
CA GLY A 348 -9.61 -10.53 6.30
C GLY A 348 -8.56 -11.41 5.59
N ILE A 349 -8.52 -12.69 5.93
CA ILE A 349 -7.59 -13.66 5.35
C ILE A 349 -8.37 -14.59 4.43
N GLY A 350 -8.09 -14.52 3.14
CA GLY A 350 -8.59 -15.50 2.21
C GLY A 350 -9.05 -14.93 0.86
N LEU A 351 -9.24 -15.87 -0.04
CA LEU A 351 -9.80 -15.63 -1.36
C LEU A 351 -11.34 -15.76 -1.27
N ASN A 352 -12.06 -14.80 -1.80
CA ASN A 352 -13.49 -14.97 -2.01
C ASN A 352 -13.72 -16.06 -3.06
N SER A 353 -14.26 -17.18 -2.65
CA SER A 353 -14.43 -18.38 -3.51
C SER A 353 -15.40 -18.15 -4.67
N ALA A 354 -16.38 -17.26 -4.52
CA ALA A 354 -17.36 -16.96 -5.56
C ALA A 354 -16.78 -16.06 -6.65
N THR A 355 -16.02 -15.03 -6.28
CA THR A 355 -15.48 -14.05 -7.22
C THR A 355 -14.03 -14.31 -7.58
N ARG A 356 -13.32 -15.18 -6.87
CA ARG A 356 -11.88 -15.44 -6.98
C ARG A 356 -11.03 -14.18 -6.84
N THR A 357 -11.48 -13.27 -6.00
CA THR A 357 -10.81 -12.01 -5.70
C THR A 357 -10.35 -11.97 -4.25
N VAL A 358 -9.33 -11.19 -3.98
CA VAL A 358 -8.81 -10.97 -2.64
C VAL A 358 -9.29 -9.61 -2.15
N PRO A 359 -10.07 -9.56 -1.06
CA PRO A 359 -10.51 -8.29 -0.50
C PRO A 359 -9.34 -7.55 0.14
N VAL A 360 -9.24 -6.25 -0.13
CA VAL A 360 -8.22 -5.36 0.39
C VAL A 360 -8.80 -4.03 0.82
N ARG A 361 -8.10 -3.34 1.72
CA ARG A 361 -8.48 -2.03 2.24
C ARG A 361 -7.50 -0.96 1.77
N VAL A 362 -8.05 0.12 1.27
CA VAL A 362 -7.33 1.33 0.90
C VAL A 362 -7.75 2.43 1.85
N VAL A 363 -6.80 3.10 2.49
CA VAL A 363 -7.05 4.14 3.51
C VAL A 363 -6.81 5.52 2.93
N VAL A 364 -7.75 6.42 3.20
CA VAL A 364 -7.68 7.85 2.92
C VAL A 364 -7.48 8.59 4.24
N ASP A 365 -6.35 9.27 4.40
CA ASP A 365 -5.98 9.96 5.65
C ASP A 365 -6.77 11.27 5.87
N ALA A 366 -7.29 11.90 4.82
CA ALA A 366 -8.06 13.13 4.89
C ALA A 366 -9.29 13.07 3.97
N PRO A 367 -10.39 12.43 4.39
CA PRO A 367 -11.57 12.24 3.55
C PRO A 367 -12.32 13.55 3.26
N ASN A 368 -12.11 14.59 4.06
CA ASN A 368 -12.67 15.92 3.92
C ASN A 368 -11.85 16.86 2.99
N GLN A 369 -10.72 16.39 2.46
CA GLN A 369 -9.87 17.15 1.55
C GLN A 369 -9.72 16.41 0.24
N HIS A 370 -10.23 16.97 -0.85
CA HIS A 370 -9.99 16.44 -2.19
C HIS A 370 -8.80 17.15 -2.84
N VAL A 371 -8.18 16.47 -3.80
CA VAL A 371 -7.10 17.04 -4.60
C VAL A 371 -7.70 17.54 -5.91
N ASP A 372 -7.43 18.78 -6.28
CA ASP A 372 -7.84 19.34 -7.57
C ASP A 372 -6.98 18.82 -8.73
N ALA A 373 -7.30 19.23 -9.96
CA ALA A 373 -6.58 18.81 -11.16
C ALA A 373 -5.09 19.23 -11.16
N GLU A 374 -4.76 20.27 -10.39
CA GLU A 374 -3.39 20.78 -10.21
C GLU A 374 -2.63 20.08 -9.08
N GLY A 375 -3.28 19.15 -8.35
CA GLY A 375 -2.68 18.41 -7.24
C GLY A 375 -2.71 19.14 -5.89
N SER A 376 -3.41 20.27 -5.79
CA SER A 376 -3.55 21.03 -4.55
C SER A 376 -4.72 20.53 -3.70
N PRO A 377 -4.53 20.33 -2.38
CA PRO A 377 -5.62 19.92 -1.51
C PRO A 377 -6.63 21.07 -1.33
N ARG A 378 -7.91 20.76 -1.45
CA ARG A 378 -9.03 21.66 -1.15
C ARG A 378 -9.94 21.02 -0.12
N GLU A 379 -10.33 21.79 0.87
CA GLU A 379 -11.33 21.36 1.83
C GLU A 379 -12.70 21.27 1.19
N VAL A 380 -13.40 20.17 1.45
CA VAL A 380 -14.77 19.96 1.04
C VAL A 380 -15.62 19.61 2.23
N SER A 381 -16.82 20.13 2.22
CA SER A 381 -17.84 19.84 3.22
C SER A 381 -19.10 19.29 2.58
N GLY A 382 -19.81 18.45 3.30
CA GLY A 382 -21.06 17.88 2.85
C GLY A 382 -20.89 16.75 1.81
N ALA A 383 -21.69 16.76 0.75
CA ALA A 383 -21.79 15.67 -0.23
C ALA A 383 -20.51 15.43 -1.08
N THR A 384 -19.52 16.28 -0.96
CA THR A 384 -18.23 16.16 -1.68
C THR A 384 -17.11 15.59 -0.82
N ALA A 385 -17.31 15.38 0.49
CA ALA A 385 -16.43 14.56 1.30
C ALA A 385 -16.68 13.08 1.03
N LEU A 386 -15.68 12.23 1.30
CA LEU A 386 -15.86 10.77 1.22
C LEU A 386 -16.78 10.30 2.36
N VAL A 387 -17.99 9.92 2.00
CA VAL A 387 -19.01 9.46 2.95
C VAL A 387 -19.26 7.97 2.79
N ARG A 388 -19.55 7.30 3.90
CA ARG A 388 -19.94 5.89 3.95
C ARG A 388 -20.97 5.53 2.88
N GLY A 389 -20.72 4.45 2.16
CA GLY A 389 -21.62 3.93 1.13
C GLY A 389 -21.42 4.51 -0.27
N MET A 390 -20.52 5.47 -0.46
CA MET A 390 -20.17 5.93 -1.79
C MET A 390 -19.45 4.84 -2.57
N TYR A 391 -19.80 4.69 -3.86
CA TYR A 391 -19.05 3.86 -4.81
C TYR A 391 -18.00 4.72 -5.49
N VAL A 392 -16.76 4.26 -5.44
CA VAL A 392 -15.59 4.99 -5.91
C VAL A 392 -14.71 4.10 -6.78
N ARG A 393 -13.95 4.72 -7.65
CA ARG A 393 -12.92 4.05 -8.44
C ARG A 393 -11.57 4.24 -7.76
N VAL A 394 -10.89 3.14 -7.51
CA VAL A 394 -9.56 3.10 -6.90
C VAL A 394 -8.51 2.88 -7.99
N LYS A 395 -7.57 3.79 -8.13
CA LYS A 395 -6.41 3.67 -9.02
C LYS A 395 -5.19 3.36 -8.17
N LEU A 396 -4.73 2.12 -8.18
CA LEU A 396 -3.50 1.70 -7.52
C LEU A 396 -2.31 2.05 -8.42
N LEU A 397 -1.34 2.75 -7.89
CA LEU A 397 -0.13 3.19 -8.58
C LEU A 397 1.01 2.22 -8.28
N ILE A 398 1.29 1.33 -9.21
CA ILE A 398 2.29 0.28 -9.05
C ILE A 398 3.63 0.78 -9.55
N THR A 399 4.68 0.64 -8.74
CA THR A 399 6.04 0.99 -9.13
C THR A 399 6.56 0.04 -10.21
N PRO A 400 6.94 0.55 -11.40
CA PRO A 400 7.26 -0.30 -12.54
C PRO A 400 8.56 -1.07 -12.34
N ARG A 401 8.57 -2.32 -12.82
CA ARG A 401 9.77 -3.13 -12.94
C ARG A 401 10.54 -2.84 -14.23
N PRO A 402 11.85 -3.07 -14.26
CA PRO A 402 12.65 -2.91 -15.49
C PRO A 402 12.23 -3.82 -16.65
N GLU A 403 11.57 -4.95 -16.33
CA GLU A 403 11.08 -5.89 -17.34
C GLU A 403 9.76 -5.45 -18.01
N TRP A 404 9.10 -4.41 -17.49
CA TRP A 404 7.85 -3.93 -18.05
C TRP A 404 8.10 -2.96 -19.20
N ILE A 405 7.61 -3.35 -20.34
CA ILE A 405 7.73 -2.58 -21.58
C ILE A 405 6.37 -2.07 -22.04
N VAL A 406 6.41 -0.99 -22.79
CA VAL A 406 5.22 -0.41 -23.43
C VAL A 406 5.23 -0.75 -24.90
N ILE A 407 4.16 -1.40 -25.35
CA ILE A 407 3.99 -1.88 -26.72
C ILE A 407 2.77 -1.19 -27.34
N PRO A 408 2.87 -0.64 -28.58
CA PRO A 408 1.70 -0.18 -29.30
C PRO A 408 0.72 -1.32 -29.57
N ALA A 409 -0.58 -1.09 -29.38
CA ALA A 409 -1.60 -2.13 -29.61
C ALA A 409 -1.53 -2.79 -30.99
N ARG A 410 -1.05 -2.04 -31.98
CA ARG A 410 -0.84 -2.53 -33.35
C ARG A 410 0.31 -3.53 -33.48
N GLY A 411 1.29 -3.48 -32.58
CA GLY A 411 2.42 -4.40 -32.54
C GLY A 411 2.15 -5.69 -31.80
N LEU A 412 1.05 -5.74 -31.00
CA LEU A 412 0.64 -6.93 -30.29
C LEU A 412 -0.26 -7.79 -31.17
N GLN A 413 0.20 -8.99 -31.49
CA GLN A 413 -0.54 -9.96 -32.31
C GLN A 413 -1.44 -10.84 -31.44
N VAL A 414 -2.32 -11.60 -32.09
CA VAL A 414 -3.10 -12.67 -31.47
C VAL A 414 -2.13 -13.65 -30.77
N ASP A 415 -2.52 -14.24 -29.66
CA ASP A 415 -1.69 -15.12 -28.83
C ASP A 415 -0.53 -14.43 -28.08
N ASN A 416 -0.62 -13.12 -27.83
CA ASN A 416 0.38 -12.38 -27.06
C ASN A 416 1.80 -12.47 -27.63
N ARG A 417 1.90 -12.41 -28.95
CA ARG A 417 3.16 -12.45 -29.71
C ARG A 417 3.47 -11.09 -30.29
N ILE A 418 4.76 -10.80 -30.50
CA ILE A 418 5.21 -9.60 -31.20
C ILE A 418 6.22 -9.98 -32.27
N LEU A 419 6.25 -9.20 -33.32
CA LEU A 419 7.28 -9.28 -34.36
C LEU A 419 8.39 -8.30 -34.01
N GLN A 420 9.57 -8.82 -33.69
CA GLN A 420 10.77 -8.05 -33.40
C GLN A 420 11.58 -7.84 -34.66
N PHE A 421 12.01 -6.60 -34.89
CA PHE A 421 12.96 -6.27 -35.97
C PHE A 421 14.37 -6.13 -35.40
N SER A 422 15.32 -6.88 -35.97
CA SER A 422 16.74 -6.79 -35.61
C SER A 422 17.53 -6.32 -36.82
N PRO A 423 18.18 -5.14 -36.78
CA PRO A 423 19.07 -4.68 -37.87
C PRO A 423 20.17 -5.71 -38.10
N ASP A 424 20.29 -6.22 -39.36
CA ASP A 424 21.30 -7.20 -39.73
C ASP A 424 21.73 -6.98 -41.21
N PRO A 425 22.89 -6.39 -41.43
CA PRO A 425 23.40 -6.17 -42.79
C PRO A 425 23.68 -7.48 -43.57
N SER A 426 23.86 -8.60 -42.85
CA SER A 426 24.16 -9.90 -43.50
C SER A 426 23.00 -10.44 -44.33
N VAL A 427 21.78 -9.92 -44.11
CA VAL A 427 20.59 -10.27 -44.91
C VAL A 427 20.76 -9.96 -46.38
N LEU A 428 21.52 -8.94 -46.72
CA LEU A 428 21.83 -8.58 -48.12
C LEU A 428 22.91 -9.47 -48.76
N ALA A 429 23.69 -10.18 -47.96
CA ALA A 429 24.72 -11.10 -48.44
C ALA A 429 24.18 -12.52 -48.73
N ALA A 430 23.04 -12.88 -48.12
CA ALA A 430 22.42 -14.18 -48.34
C ALA A 430 21.74 -14.21 -49.75
N THR A 431 22.13 -15.16 -50.56
CA THR A 431 21.51 -15.46 -51.87
C THR A 431 20.05 -15.86 -51.65
N PRO A 432 19.07 -15.32 -52.38
CA PRO A 432 17.69 -15.75 -52.24
C PRO A 432 17.55 -17.19 -52.74
N THR A 433 17.37 -18.12 -51.80
CA THR A 433 16.83 -19.44 -52.14
C THR A 433 15.38 -19.24 -52.56
N ASP A 434 15.09 -19.73 -53.74
CA ASP A 434 13.84 -19.71 -54.47
C ASP A 434 12.58 -19.82 -53.60
N ARG A 435 11.90 -18.69 -53.36
CA ARG A 435 10.50 -18.68 -52.93
C ARG A 435 9.73 -17.83 -53.93
N SER A 436 9.05 -18.52 -54.85
CA SER A 436 8.15 -17.95 -55.83
C SER A 436 7.02 -17.17 -55.15
N ARG A 437 7.16 -15.85 -55.09
CA ARG A 437 6.09 -14.94 -54.71
C ARG A 437 5.85 -13.96 -55.82
N LYS A 438 4.65 -14.03 -56.41
CA LYS A 438 4.19 -13.08 -57.42
C LYS A 438 4.09 -11.69 -56.79
N PRO A 439 4.67 -10.65 -57.40
CA PRO A 439 4.35 -9.28 -57.02
C PRO A 439 2.96 -8.94 -57.56
N ASN A 440 2.05 -8.60 -56.67
CA ASN A 440 0.76 -8.03 -57.04
C ASN A 440 0.92 -6.52 -57.28
N THR A 441 0.42 -6.14 -58.47
CA THR A 441 0.08 -4.83 -59.05
C THR A 441 1.19 -4.00 -59.65
N PRO A 442 1.01 -3.64 -60.96
CA PRO A 442 1.84 -2.66 -61.62
C PRO A 442 1.43 -1.25 -61.17
N ILE A 443 2.40 -0.47 -60.71
CA ILE A 443 2.23 0.97 -60.58
C ILE A 443 2.38 1.55 -61.97
N GLU A 444 1.28 2.13 -62.50
CA GLU A 444 1.28 2.91 -63.75
C GLU A 444 2.40 3.96 -63.69
N SER A 445 3.18 3.98 -64.74
CA SER A 445 4.20 4.96 -65.00
C SER A 445 3.57 6.34 -65.21
N ILE A 446 3.78 7.24 -64.21
CA ILE A 446 3.51 8.67 -64.38
C ILE A 446 4.66 9.27 -65.20
N PRO A 447 4.37 10.06 -66.24
CA PRO A 447 5.42 10.65 -67.08
C PRO A 447 6.22 11.68 -66.29
N ALA A 448 7.54 11.67 -66.51
CA ALA A 448 8.46 12.67 -66.03
C ALA A 448 8.13 14.01 -66.69
N ASP A 449 7.53 14.92 -65.94
CA ASP A 449 7.51 16.34 -66.25
C ASP A 449 8.21 17.13 -65.13
N SER A 450 9.03 18.02 -65.60
CA SER A 450 10.08 18.75 -64.99
C SER A 450 9.62 19.73 -63.88
N ASP A 451 10.53 20.00 -62.98
CA ASP A 451 10.64 21.17 -62.07
C ASP A 451 9.57 21.32 -60.99
N GLN A 452 9.86 20.67 -59.85
CA GLN A 452 9.72 21.34 -58.55
C GLN A 452 10.63 20.65 -57.52
N SER A 453 11.76 21.25 -57.24
CA SER A 453 12.68 20.90 -56.12
C SER A 453 12.08 21.29 -54.80
N ALA A 454 11.11 20.50 -54.30
CA ALA A 454 10.76 20.47 -52.88
C ALA A 454 11.43 19.23 -52.28
N GLY A 455 12.43 19.46 -51.42
CA GLY A 455 13.34 18.45 -50.89
C GLY A 455 12.65 17.27 -50.21
N PHE A 456 12.33 16.26 -50.96
CA PHE A 456 12.05 14.92 -50.44
C PHE A 456 13.38 14.33 -49.97
N LYS A 457 13.64 14.36 -48.68
CA LYS A 457 14.71 13.54 -48.09
C LYS A 457 14.43 12.09 -48.46
N ALA A 458 15.25 11.49 -49.30
CA ALA A 458 15.19 10.07 -49.62
C ALA A 458 15.19 9.30 -48.28
N LYS A 459 14.14 8.50 -48.01
CA LYS A 459 14.10 7.64 -46.86
C LYS A 459 15.27 6.67 -46.93
N ALA A 460 16.18 6.77 -46.00
CA ALA A 460 17.24 5.80 -45.86
C ALA A 460 16.65 4.52 -45.20
N TRP A 461 17.02 3.35 -45.69
CA TRP A 461 16.52 2.06 -45.27
C TRP A 461 17.62 1.24 -44.60
N VAL A 462 17.27 0.50 -43.56
CA VAL A 462 18.15 -0.44 -42.84
C VAL A 462 17.66 -1.87 -43.10
N PRO A 463 18.52 -2.76 -43.63
CA PRO A 463 18.19 -4.18 -43.77
C PRO A 463 18.22 -4.86 -42.40
N GLY A 464 17.36 -5.86 -42.21
CA GLY A 464 17.27 -6.61 -40.98
C GLY A 464 16.45 -7.87 -41.07
N LYS A 465 16.30 -8.53 -39.95
CA LYS A 465 15.51 -9.74 -39.79
C LYS A 465 14.31 -9.47 -38.90
N VAL A 466 13.16 -9.99 -39.29
CA VAL A 466 11.95 -10.02 -38.45
C VAL A 466 11.86 -11.40 -37.82
N THR A 467 11.80 -11.44 -36.52
CA THR A 467 11.68 -12.67 -35.71
C THR A 467 10.45 -12.60 -34.82
N LEU A 468 9.85 -13.76 -34.58
CA LEU A 468 8.73 -13.88 -33.66
C LEU A 468 9.24 -13.92 -32.22
N ALA A 469 8.85 -12.95 -31.38
CA ALA A 469 9.12 -12.95 -29.95
C ALA A 469 7.87 -13.45 -29.18
N THR A 470 8.09 -14.44 -28.32
CA THR A 470 7.07 -15.07 -27.47
C THR A 470 7.30 -14.72 -25.99
N GLY A 471 6.35 -15.04 -25.13
CA GLY A 471 6.46 -14.75 -23.69
C GLY A 471 6.16 -13.29 -23.34
N ILE A 472 5.28 -12.67 -24.11
CA ILE A 472 4.79 -11.32 -23.86
C ILE A 472 3.43 -11.42 -23.16
N ASN A 473 3.37 -10.98 -21.90
CA ASN A 473 2.14 -10.99 -21.12
C ASN A 473 1.59 -9.56 -21.00
N PRO A 474 0.47 -9.23 -21.65
CA PRO A 474 -0.15 -7.92 -21.50
C PRO A 474 -0.73 -7.78 -20.10
N ILE A 475 -0.41 -6.66 -19.43
CA ILE A 475 -0.84 -6.36 -18.05
C ILE A 475 -2.10 -5.48 -18.09
N ALA A 476 -1.97 -4.30 -18.67
CA ALA A 476 -3.03 -3.30 -18.71
C ALA A 476 -2.80 -2.30 -19.87
N PRO A 477 -3.86 -1.69 -20.40
CA PRO A 477 -3.71 -0.56 -21.30
C PRO A 477 -3.12 0.63 -20.53
N LEU A 478 -2.14 1.30 -21.13
CA LEU A 478 -1.60 2.54 -20.60
C LEU A 478 -2.65 3.64 -20.84
N SER A 479 -3.31 4.08 -19.78
CA SER A 479 -4.33 5.12 -19.85
C SER A 479 -3.68 6.47 -20.16
N GLY A 480 -3.95 7.05 -21.32
CA GLY A 480 -3.35 8.29 -21.81
C GLY A 480 -3.78 9.57 -21.05
N SER A 481 -4.14 9.46 -19.78
CA SER A 481 -4.60 10.55 -18.93
C SER A 481 -3.65 10.83 -17.75
N ALA A 482 -2.36 10.58 -17.92
CA ALA A 482 -1.35 10.86 -16.90
C ALA A 482 -0.98 12.36 -16.80
N SER A 483 -1.73 13.27 -17.41
CA SER A 483 -1.44 14.71 -17.31
C SER A 483 -1.76 15.36 -15.96
N ILE A 484 -2.48 14.67 -15.08
CA ILE A 484 -2.96 15.28 -13.81
C ILE A 484 -2.00 15.06 -12.64
N LEU A 485 -1.08 14.11 -12.70
CA LEU A 485 -0.22 13.76 -11.56
C LEU A 485 1.25 13.49 -11.90
N SER A 486 1.76 14.04 -13.00
CA SER A 486 3.20 14.02 -13.24
C SER A 486 3.89 14.98 -12.29
N ASN A 487 4.56 14.43 -11.28
CA ASN A 487 5.36 15.17 -10.27
C ASN A 487 6.58 15.90 -10.86
N ASN A 488 6.75 15.93 -12.18
CA ASN A 488 7.86 16.59 -12.87
C ASN A 488 7.37 17.24 -14.16
N GLY A 489 6.63 18.31 -14.12
CA GLY A 489 6.42 19.39 -15.11
C GLY A 489 6.79 19.22 -16.60
N LYS A 490 7.09 18.01 -17.07
CA LYS A 490 7.30 17.65 -18.47
C LYS A 490 6.20 16.71 -18.91
N ALA A 491 5.14 17.30 -19.46
CA ALA A 491 4.15 16.55 -20.24
C ALA A 491 4.88 15.66 -21.25
N GLY A 492 4.86 14.35 -20.99
CA GLY A 492 5.45 13.37 -21.90
C GLY A 492 4.74 13.46 -23.25
N THR A 493 5.45 13.91 -24.26
CA THR A 493 5.02 14.09 -25.65
C THR A 493 4.74 12.76 -26.38
N PHE A 494 4.44 11.66 -25.66
CA PHE A 494 4.38 10.33 -26.24
C PHE A 494 3.06 9.94 -26.93
N ASN A 495 1.98 10.71 -26.77
CA ASN A 495 0.72 10.37 -27.43
C ASN A 495 0.37 11.34 -28.58
N LYS A 496 1.32 11.73 -29.43
CA LYS A 496 1.06 12.56 -30.61
C LYS A 496 0.08 11.93 -31.63
N ASN A 497 -0.16 10.61 -31.57
CA ASN A 497 -0.91 9.88 -32.59
C ASN A 497 -2.17 9.15 -32.11
N ASN A 498 -2.67 9.45 -30.89
CA ASN A 498 -3.87 8.78 -30.32
C ASN A 498 -3.80 7.23 -30.35
N GLN A 499 -2.59 6.67 -30.21
CA GLN A 499 -2.36 5.23 -30.25
C GLN A 499 -2.64 4.62 -28.87
N ARG A 500 -3.37 3.52 -28.84
CA ARG A 500 -3.52 2.71 -27.64
C ARG A 500 -2.20 1.98 -27.36
N LEU A 501 -1.63 2.22 -26.18
CA LEU A 501 -0.41 1.57 -25.69
C LEU A 501 -0.78 0.52 -24.64
N TRP A 502 -0.03 -0.58 -24.60
CA TRP A 502 -0.19 -1.63 -23.60
C TRP A 502 1.08 -1.79 -22.80
N VAL A 503 0.94 -1.92 -21.49
CA VAL A 503 2.03 -2.36 -20.60
C VAL A 503 2.07 -3.87 -20.64
N CYS A 504 3.24 -4.42 -20.94
CA CYS A 504 3.46 -5.86 -21.06
C CYS A 504 4.67 -6.26 -20.22
N GLU A 505 4.61 -7.45 -19.62
CA GLU A 505 5.75 -8.11 -19.01
C GLU A 505 6.40 -9.04 -20.01
N ILE A 506 7.73 -9.04 -20.06
CA ILE A 506 8.50 -9.97 -20.89
C ILE A 506 9.00 -11.09 -20.00
N THR A 507 8.63 -12.32 -20.36
CA THR A 507 9.08 -13.53 -19.68
C THR A 507 9.96 -14.38 -20.62
N GLY A 508 11.02 -15.00 -20.08
CA GLY A 508 11.84 -15.96 -20.82
C GLY A 508 12.95 -15.37 -21.70
N GLY A 509 13.38 -16.13 -22.72
CA GLY A 509 14.54 -15.83 -23.59
C GLY A 509 14.42 -14.56 -24.42
N SER A 510 13.21 -14.15 -24.79
CA SER A 510 12.92 -12.94 -25.57
C SER A 510 13.34 -11.65 -24.87
N ALA A 511 13.45 -11.65 -23.52
CA ALA A 511 13.87 -10.49 -22.75
C ALA A 511 15.29 -10.00 -23.12
N LYS A 512 16.21 -10.91 -23.42
CA LYS A 512 17.59 -10.57 -23.84
C LYS A 512 17.62 -9.97 -25.24
N LEU A 513 16.84 -10.55 -26.16
CA LEU A 513 16.76 -10.09 -27.54
C LEU A 513 16.14 -8.69 -27.63
N LEU A 514 15.05 -8.45 -26.90
CA LEU A 514 14.38 -7.15 -26.87
C LEU A 514 15.19 -6.04 -26.19
N LYS A 515 16.07 -6.38 -25.24
CA LYS A 515 17.05 -5.42 -24.68
C LYS A 515 18.12 -5.01 -25.68
N GLN A 516 18.54 -5.93 -26.55
CA GLN A 516 19.55 -5.65 -27.58
C GLN A 516 18.97 -4.88 -28.78
N ASN A 517 17.79 -5.28 -29.24
CA ASN A 517 17.11 -4.69 -30.39
C ASN A 517 15.67 -4.31 -30.05
N PRO A 518 15.44 -3.12 -29.45
CA PRO A 518 14.14 -2.72 -28.93
C PRO A 518 13.21 -2.18 -30.04
N PHE A 519 13.06 -2.89 -31.17
CA PHE A 519 12.19 -2.48 -32.26
C PHE A 519 11.09 -3.52 -32.51
N VAL A 520 9.84 -3.07 -32.53
CA VAL A 520 8.66 -3.90 -32.82
C VAL A 520 8.06 -3.49 -34.16
N VAL A 521 7.64 -4.48 -34.93
CA VAL A 521 6.94 -4.26 -36.22
C VAL A 521 5.49 -3.93 -35.94
N VAL A 522 5.02 -2.80 -36.47
CA VAL A 522 3.63 -2.30 -36.26
C VAL A 522 2.82 -2.27 -37.57
N SER A 523 3.44 -2.65 -38.72
CA SER A 523 2.76 -2.85 -39.98
C SER A 523 2.27 -4.30 -40.13
N PRO A 524 1.24 -4.55 -40.93
CA PRO A 524 0.90 -5.91 -41.32
C PRO A 524 2.12 -6.58 -41.97
N PHE A 525 2.47 -7.75 -41.48
CA PHE A 525 3.52 -8.58 -42.03
C PHE A 525 2.96 -9.98 -42.20
N GLU A 526 3.19 -10.61 -43.36
CA GLU A 526 2.66 -11.95 -43.59
C GLU A 526 3.35 -12.96 -42.67
N GLU A 527 2.61 -14.00 -42.37
CA GLU A 527 2.93 -15.01 -41.37
C GLU A 527 4.37 -15.53 -41.50
N ILE A 528 5.13 -15.36 -40.44
CA ILE A 528 6.49 -15.85 -40.37
C ILE A 528 6.40 -17.31 -39.93
N GLY A 529 6.96 -18.21 -40.75
CA GLY A 529 7.28 -19.56 -40.31
C GLY A 529 8.32 -19.50 -39.17
N ASP A 530 8.76 -20.62 -38.65
CA ASP A 530 9.72 -20.71 -37.53
C ASP A 530 11.10 -20.07 -37.84
N GLU A 531 11.36 -19.62 -39.06
CA GLU A 531 12.59 -18.97 -39.48
C GLU A 531 12.45 -17.45 -39.61
N ALA A 532 13.53 -16.72 -39.25
CA ALA A 532 13.63 -15.28 -39.37
C ALA A 532 13.44 -14.81 -40.83
N SER A 533 12.52 -13.88 -41.07
CA SER A 533 12.23 -13.36 -42.40
C SER A 533 13.00 -12.05 -42.68
N PRO A 534 13.61 -11.90 -43.86
CA PRO A 534 14.34 -10.69 -44.25
C PRO A 534 13.38 -9.52 -44.50
N ALA A 535 13.72 -8.33 -44.02
CA ALA A 535 12.92 -7.11 -44.15
C ALA A 535 13.80 -5.85 -44.15
N ARG A 536 13.23 -4.70 -44.57
CA ARG A 536 13.85 -3.39 -44.44
C ARG A 536 12.98 -2.44 -43.63
N ALA A 537 13.62 -1.63 -42.77
CA ALA A 537 12.94 -0.62 -41.97
C ALA A 537 13.51 0.78 -42.22
N SER A 538 12.71 1.83 -41.99
CA SER A 538 13.16 3.22 -42.15
C SER A 538 14.21 3.59 -41.08
N THR A 539 15.30 4.25 -41.51
CA THR A 539 16.36 4.77 -40.63
C THR A 539 15.89 5.84 -39.68
N ASP A 540 14.78 6.55 -39.96
CA ASP A 540 14.29 7.64 -39.11
C ASP A 540 14.00 7.19 -37.66
N VAL A 541 13.57 5.94 -37.51
CA VAL A 541 13.27 5.37 -36.16
C VAL A 541 14.51 4.73 -35.55
N ILE A 542 15.40 4.15 -36.37
CA ILE A 542 16.56 3.39 -35.87
C ILE A 542 17.70 4.31 -35.44
N ASN A 543 17.94 5.42 -36.17
CA ASN A 543 19.07 6.34 -35.93
C ASN A 543 18.81 7.39 -34.86
N THR A 544 17.59 7.59 -34.37
CA THR A 544 17.31 8.51 -33.26
C THR A 544 18.06 8.16 -31.98
N THR A 545 18.71 7.01 -31.91
CA THR A 545 19.37 6.50 -30.70
C THR A 545 20.88 6.67 -30.70
N THR A 546 21.53 6.76 -31.84
CA THR A 546 23.00 6.91 -31.93
C THR A 546 23.47 8.35 -31.78
N GLY A 547 22.55 9.32 -31.87
CA GLY A 547 22.91 10.75 -31.82
C GLY A 547 23.18 11.36 -30.48
N SER A 548 22.72 10.75 -29.33
CA SER A 548 22.90 11.35 -28.01
C SER A 548 24.08 10.77 -27.21
N GLY A 549 24.51 9.55 -27.51
CA GLY A 549 25.65 8.90 -26.83
C GLY A 549 27.01 9.26 -27.46
N LEU A 550 27.09 9.22 -28.78
CA LEU A 550 28.34 9.48 -29.48
C LEU A 550 28.74 10.97 -29.54
N ARG A 551 27.79 11.91 -29.53
CA ARG A 551 28.11 13.34 -29.43
C ARG A 551 28.67 13.74 -28.07
N LYS A 552 28.29 13.10 -27.00
CA LYS A 552 28.87 13.36 -25.65
C LYS A 552 30.28 12.76 -25.53
N GLU A 553 30.53 11.59 -26.13
CA GLU A 553 31.85 10.97 -26.05
C GLU A 553 32.87 11.64 -26.98
N GLN A 554 32.47 12.14 -28.13
CA GLN A 554 33.32 12.98 -28.99
C GLN A 554 33.52 14.38 -28.46
N ALA A 555 32.52 15.01 -27.84
CA ALA A 555 32.69 16.32 -27.18
C ALA A 555 33.62 16.22 -25.96
N ASN A 556 33.57 15.14 -25.19
CA ASN A 556 34.50 14.95 -24.06
C ASN A 556 35.94 14.62 -24.52
N ARG A 557 36.16 13.99 -25.67
CA ARG A 557 37.48 13.74 -26.23
C ARG A 557 38.10 15.01 -26.84
N VAL A 558 37.30 15.91 -27.39
CA VAL A 558 37.77 17.18 -27.91
C VAL A 558 38.10 18.17 -26.80
N THR A 559 37.37 18.12 -25.68
CA THR A 559 37.67 18.98 -24.50
C THR A 559 38.87 18.46 -23.71
N ALA A 560 39.13 17.17 -23.67
CA ALA A 560 40.33 16.61 -23.03
C ALA A 560 41.63 16.89 -23.84
N ALA A 561 41.54 16.93 -25.19
CA ALA A 561 42.68 17.24 -26.06
C ALA A 561 42.98 18.74 -26.15
N ALA A 562 42.10 19.63 -25.67
CA ALA A 562 42.30 21.07 -25.62
C ALA A 562 42.86 21.57 -24.28
N GLN A 563 43.03 20.68 -23.29
CA GLN A 563 43.63 20.98 -21.99
C GLN A 563 45.08 20.45 -21.83
N GLU A 564 45.62 19.80 -22.86
CA GLU A 564 47.00 19.28 -22.89
C GLU A 564 47.88 20.01 -23.93
N ASN A 565 47.52 21.21 -24.39
CA ASN A 565 48.41 22.07 -25.18
C ASN A 565 48.49 23.47 -24.56
#